data_2bd1f8121b15f77f550efbed8f4a56f4
#
_entry.id   2bd1f8121b15f77f550efbed8f4a56f4
#
_cell.length_a   1.000
_cell.length_b   1.000
_cell.length_c   1.000
_cell.angle_alpha   90.00
_cell.angle_beta   90.00
_cell.angle_gamma   90.00
#
_symmetry.space_group_name_H-M   'P 1'
#
loop_
_entity.id
_entity.type
_entity.pdbx_description
1 polymer ?
#
loop_
_entity_poly.entity_id
_entity_poly.type
_entity_poly.pdbx_seq_one_letter_code
_entity_poly.pdbx_strand_id
1 'polypeptide(L)'
;ELGDKAKEEGIYLFTYPTTGYFDAFFYALMYSAGGPEFFDKATNYAEGIWETPEAQTCFDIVAKLAEYTNPVTPAQANDQDFTQNQQLVLDNKAIFMPNGTWIVGEMAEAPRADGFKWGMTALPAVKDGGDAYSYTWFEQAWIPSGAEHQDAAKLFISYLYSDKACEIFAKAGAIQPVLGIADKLSGDNVM
;
A
#
# COMPACT_ATOMS: atom_id res chain seq x y z
N GLU A 1 6.35 -21.73 -2.26
CA GLU A 1 5.16 -22.58 -2.13
C GLU A 1 3.91 -21.93 -2.70
N LEU A 2 3.42 -20.77 -2.16
CA LEU A 2 2.21 -20.13 -2.72
C LEU A 2 2.42 -19.67 -4.16
N GLY A 3 3.58 -19.06 -4.46
CA GLY A 3 3.93 -18.63 -5.81
C GLY A 3 3.99 -19.81 -6.81
N ASP A 4 4.52 -20.96 -6.39
CA ASP A 4 4.60 -22.15 -7.24
C ASP A 4 3.19 -22.68 -7.54
N LYS A 5 2.31 -22.75 -6.54
CA LYS A 5 0.90 -23.15 -6.72
C LYS A 5 0.15 -22.18 -7.65
N ALA A 6 0.34 -20.88 -7.45
CA ALA A 6 -0.28 -19.87 -8.32
C ALA A 6 0.18 -20.07 -9.79
N LYS A 7 1.48 -20.32 -9.99
CA LYS A 7 2.06 -20.54 -11.32
C LYS A 7 1.53 -21.82 -11.98
N GLU A 8 1.32 -22.89 -11.22
CA GLU A 8 0.70 -24.14 -11.70
C GLU A 8 -0.73 -23.89 -12.20
N GLU A 9 -1.47 -22.98 -11.57
CA GLU A 9 -2.84 -22.58 -11.95
C GLU A 9 -2.86 -21.46 -13.02
N GLY A 10 -1.71 -21.03 -13.52
CA GLY A 10 -1.60 -19.94 -14.50
C GLY A 10 -1.90 -18.56 -13.95
N ILE A 11 -1.77 -18.37 -12.63
CA ILE A 11 -2.01 -17.13 -11.91
C ILE A 11 -0.67 -16.56 -11.45
N TYR A 12 -0.49 -15.25 -11.53
CA TYR A 12 0.70 -14.58 -10.99
C TYR A 12 0.52 -14.32 -9.49
N LEU A 13 1.60 -14.43 -8.73
CA LEU A 13 1.58 -14.11 -7.32
C LEU A 13 1.43 -12.60 -7.08
N PHE A 14 2.06 -11.79 -7.95
CA PHE A 14 2.26 -10.37 -7.67
C PHE A 14 2.11 -9.50 -8.92
N THR A 15 1.59 -8.31 -8.72
CA THR A 15 1.59 -7.19 -9.66
C THR A 15 1.68 -5.89 -8.88
N TYR A 16 1.94 -4.74 -9.53
CA TYR A 16 1.87 -3.43 -8.89
C TYR A 16 1.40 -2.35 -9.89
N PRO A 17 0.54 -1.43 -9.49
CA PRO A 17 -0.03 -0.43 -10.40
C PRO A 17 0.97 0.65 -10.79
N THR A 18 1.77 1.12 -9.83
CA THR A 18 2.77 2.17 -10.04
C THR A 18 4.07 1.86 -9.30
N THR A 19 5.17 2.46 -9.74
CA THR A 19 6.47 2.35 -9.06
C THR A 19 6.39 2.82 -7.62
N GLY A 20 5.66 3.91 -7.33
CA GLY A 20 5.51 4.42 -5.96
C GLY A 20 4.82 3.45 -5.00
N TYR A 21 3.91 2.59 -5.49
CA TYR A 21 3.31 1.55 -4.65
C TYR A 21 4.27 0.38 -4.41
N PHE A 22 5.14 0.08 -5.39
CA PHE A 22 6.22 -0.86 -5.18
C PHE A 22 7.24 -0.33 -4.15
N ASP A 23 7.53 0.98 -4.16
CA ASP A 23 8.39 1.62 -3.17
C ASP A 23 7.81 1.46 -1.74
N ALA A 24 6.49 1.62 -1.57
CA ALA A 24 5.82 1.40 -0.29
C ALA A 24 5.95 -0.05 0.20
N PHE A 25 5.84 -1.03 -0.71
CA PHE A 25 6.14 -2.43 -0.41
C PHE A 25 7.60 -2.61 0.02
N PHE A 26 8.54 -1.99 -0.69
CA PHE A 26 9.97 -2.09 -0.39
C PHE A 26 10.33 -1.44 0.97
N TYR A 27 9.66 -0.35 1.34
CA TYR A 27 9.82 0.27 2.67
C TYR A 27 9.40 -0.68 3.80
N ALA A 28 8.25 -1.33 3.66
CA ALA A 28 7.81 -2.33 4.64
C ALA A 28 8.78 -3.53 4.70
N LEU A 29 9.32 -3.95 3.56
CA LEU A 29 10.32 -5.01 3.46
C LEU A 29 11.62 -4.64 4.18
N MET A 30 12.15 -3.43 3.95
CA MET A 30 13.33 -2.93 4.63
C MET A 30 13.16 -2.92 6.16
N TYR A 31 12.00 -2.45 6.62
CA TYR A 31 11.71 -2.41 8.05
C TYR A 31 11.62 -3.81 8.65
N SER A 32 11.01 -4.77 7.95
CA SER A 32 10.95 -6.17 8.38
C SER A 32 12.33 -6.86 8.38
N ALA A 33 13.19 -6.52 7.43
CA ALA A 33 14.53 -7.13 7.30
C ALA A 33 15.52 -6.66 8.38
N GLY A 34 15.55 -5.35 8.64
CA GLY A 34 16.60 -4.73 9.47
C GLY A 34 16.10 -3.83 10.59
N GLY A 35 14.79 -3.66 10.74
CA GLY A 35 14.18 -2.84 11.77
C GLY A 35 14.34 -1.33 11.56
N PRO A 36 14.01 -0.52 12.58
CA PRO A 36 13.98 0.93 12.47
C PRO A 36 15.34 1.56 12.18
N GLU A 37 16.42 1.02 12.72
CA GLU A 37 17.75 1.59 12.53
C GLU A 37 18.25 1.40 11.08
N PHE A 38 18.05 0.21 10.52
CA PHE A 38 18.39 -0.05 9.11
C PHE A 38 17.52 0.81 8.19
N PHE A 39 16.21 0.88 8.46
CA PHE A 39 15.28 1.68 7.68
C PHE A 39 15.67 3.16 7.68
N ASP A 40 15.97 3.74 8.85
CA ASP A 40 16.41 5.14 8.96
C ASP A 40 17.69 5.40 8.17
N LYS A 41 18.69 4.54 8.33
CA LYS A 41 19.97 4.66 7.58
C LYS A 41 19.76 4.51 6.08
N ALA A 42 18.92 3.57 5.63
CA ALA A 42 18.67 3.33 4.21
C ALA A 42 17.92 4.50 3.55
N THR A 43 16.91 5.03 4.21
CA THR A 43 16.12 6.18 3.71
C THR A 43 16.88 7.50 3.76
N ASN A 44 17.94 7.60 4.60
CA ASN A 44 18.86 8.73 4.66
C ASN A 44 20.17 8.51 3.87
N TYR A 45 20.25 7.45 3.08
CA TYR A 45 21.41 7.16 2.20
C TYR A 45 22.74 7.08 2.93
N ALA A 46 22.76 6.48 4.13
CA ALA A 46 24.01 6.31 4.90
C ALA A 46 25.04 5.52 4.08
N GLU A 47 26.31 5.91 4.21
CA GLU A 47 27.41 5.27 3.49
C GLU A 47 27.48 3.77 3.80
N GLY A 48 27.63 2.93 2.76
CA GLY A 48 27.73 1.48 2.87
C GLY A 48 26.43 0.75 3.25
N ILE A 49 25.31 1.45 3.44
CA ILE A 49 24.06 0.84 3.91
C ILE A 49 23.55 -0.23 2.95
N TRP A 50 23.74 -0.06 1.65
CA TRP A 50 23.30 -0.99 0.62
C TRP A 50 24.20 -2.21 0.44
N GLU A 51 25.35 -2.25 1.14
CA GLU A 51 26.28 -3.40 1.17
C GLU A 51 26.05 -4.31 2.39
N THR A 52 25.02 -4.01 3.19
CA THR A 52 24.67 -4.77 4.40
C THR A 52 23.91 -6.06 4.09
N PRO A 53 23.97 -7.07 4.96
CA PRO A 53 23.18 -8.30 4.82
C PRO A 53 21.67 -8.06 4.75
N GLU A 54 21.16 -7.04 5.45
CA GLU A 54 19.75 -6.64 5.44
C GLU A 54 19.34 -6.13 4.06
N ALA A 55 20.17 -5.29 3.45
CA ALA A 55 19.96 -4.81 2.09
C ALA A 55 19.99 -5.98 1.08
N GLN A 56 20.98 -6.85 1.18
CA GLN A 56 21.06 -8.04 0.33
C GLN A 56 19.81 -8.92 0.46
N THR A 57 19.31 -9.12 1.68
CA THR A 57 18.08 -9.86 1.93
C THR A 57 16.89 -9.23 1.21
N CYS A 58 16.75 -7.90 1.26
CA CYS A 58 15.68 -7.20 0.54
C CYS A 58 15.77 -7.42 -0.98
N PHE A 59 16.97 -7.29 -1.56
CA PHE A 59 17.16 -7.49 -3.00
C PHE A 59 16.94 -8.93 -3.43
N ASP A 60 17.35 -9.91 -2.63
CA ASP A 60 17.12 -11.34 -2.91
C ASP A 60 15.62 -11.67 -2.91
N ILE A 61 14.85 -11.11 -1.96
CA ILE A 61 13.40 -11.27 -1.91
C ILE A 61 12.74 -10.64 -3.14
N VAL A 62 13.15 -9.43 -3.54
CA VAL A 62 12.61 -8.76 -4.73
C VAL A 62 12.97 -9.54 -6.00
N ALA A 63 14.20 -10.02 -6.13
CA ALA A 63 14.62 -10.84 -7.26
C ALA A 63 13.78 -12.12 -7.34
N LYS A 64 13.54 -12.77 -6.21
CA LYS A 64 12.67 -13.93 -6.14
C LYS A 64 11.21 -13.62 -6.48
N LEU A 65 10.69 -12.51 -5.98
CA LEU A 65 9.33 -12.06 -6.27
C LEU A 65 9.13 -11.78 -7.77
N ALA A 66 10.16 -11.26 -8.44
CA ALA A 66 10.11 -10.98 -9.88
C ALA A 66 9.82 -12.23 -10.72
N GLU A 67 10.24 -13.43 -10.27
CA GLU A 67 9.94 -14.69 -10.95
C GLU A 67 8.44 -15.06 -10.94
N TYR A 68 7.68 -14.45 -10.03
CA TYR A 68 6.23 -14.67 -9.81
C TYR A 68 5.40 -13.44 -10.13
N THR A 69 6.01 -12.36 -10.59
CA THR A 69 5.34 -11.13 -10.98
C THR A 69 4.87 -11.25 -12.44
N ASN A 70 3.68 -10.71 -12.73
CA ASN A 70 3.21 -10.68 -14.11
C ASN A 70 4.19 -9.85 -14.97
N PRO A 71 4.74 -10.41 -16.07
CA PRO A 71 5.78 -9.77 -16.86
C PRO A 71 5.35 -8.47 -17.56
N VAL A 72 4.05 -8.22 -17.72
CA VAL A 72 3.55 -6.95 -18.26
C VAL A 72 3.54 -5.82 -17.22
N THR A 73 3.60 -6.16 -15.93
CA THR A 73 3.52 -5.20 -14.82
C THR A 73 4.50 -4.03 -14.97
N PRO A 74 5.82 -4.23 -15.21
CA PRO A 74 6.75 -3.11 -15.33
C PRO A 74 6.46 -2.19 -16.51
N ALA A 75 5.95 -2.71 -17.60
CA ALA A 75 5.62 -1.92 -18.79
C ALA A 75 4.35 -1.08 -18.61
N GLN A 76 3.41 -1.56 -17.81
CA GLN A 76 2.14 -0.89 -17.51
C GLN A 76 2.20 0.02 -16.28
N ALA A 77 3.18 -0.19 -15.41
CA ALA A 77 3.37 0.66 -14.24
C ALA A 77 3.69 2.11 -14.65
N ASN A 78 2.99 3.06 -14.04
CA ASN A 78 3.09 4.50 -14.36
C ASN A 78 2.59 4.89 -15.78
N ASP A 79 1.89 4.01 -16.46
CA ASP A 79 1.21 4.38 -17.71
C ASP A 79 -0.02 5.26 -17.40
N GLN A 80 -0.58 5.89 -18.43
CA GLN A 80 -1.81 6.69 -18.31
C GLN A 80 -2.98 5.84 -17.77
N ASP A 81 -2.98 4.57 -18.08
CA ASP A 81 -3.95 3.58 -17.57
C ASP A 81 -3.28 2.61 -16.58
N PHE A 82 -2.78 3.15 -15.48
CA PHE A 82 -2.14 2.37 -14.40
C PHE A 82 -3.09 1.34 -13.75
N THR A 83 -4.40 1.52 -13.92
CA THR A 83 -5.41 0.59 -13.41
C THR A 83 -5.40 -0.77 -14.10
N GLN A 84 -4.71 -0.93 -15.24
CA GLN A 84 -4.56 -2.21 -15.92
C GLN A 84 -3.92 -3.28 -15.01
N ASN A 85 -2.90 -2.90 -14.23
CA ASN A 85 -2.26 -3.83 -13.30
C ASN A 85 -3.16 -4.15 -12.09
N GLN A 86 -4.03 -3.22 -11.66
CA GLN A 86 -5.06 -3.46 -10.64
C GLN A 86 -6.13 -4.41 -11.17
N GLN A 87 -6.49 -4.29 -12.45
CA GLN A 87 -7.47 -5.15 -13.11
C GLN A 87 -7.04 -6.62 -13.09
N LEU A 88 -5.75 -6.91 -13.13
CA LEU A 88 -5.24 -8.30 -13.04
C LEU A 88 -5.68 -8.98 -11.74
N VAL A 89 -5.81 -8.23 -10.64
CA VAL A 89 -6.29 -8.79 -9.36
C VAL A 89 -7.79 -9.03 -9.42
N LEU A 90 -8.57 -8.09 -9.96
CA LEU A 90 -10.03 -8.25 -10.11
C LEU A 90 -10.40 -9.41 -11.03
N ASP A 91 -9.56 -9.69 -12.02
CA ASP A 91 -9.73 -10.80 -12.98
C ASP A 91 -9.25 -12.15 -12.42
N ASN A 92 -8.78 -12.23 -11.19
CA ASN A 92 -8.09 -13.39 -10.61
C ASN A 92 -6.85 -13.84 -11.40
N LYS A 93 -6.17 -12.93 -12.08
CA LYS A 93 -4.92 -13.19 -12.81
C LYS A 93 -3.67 -12.88 -11.99
N ALA A 94 -3.81 -12.10 -10.91
CA ALA A 94 -2.79 -11.87 -9.90
C ALA A 94 -3.41 -11.95 -8.51
N ILE A 95 -2.64 -12.42 -7.50
CA ILE A 95 -3.14 -12.61 -6.14
C ILE A 95 -2.92 -11.36 -5.28
N PHE A 96 -1.73 -10.77 -5.34
CA PHE A 96 -1.34 -9.64 -4.49
C PHE A 96 -0.90 -8.44 -5.32
N MET A 97 -1.19 -7.26 -4.78
CA MET A 97 -0.60 -6.00 -5.22
C MET A 97 -0.41 -5.06 -4.03
N PRO A 98 0.66 -4.29 -3.97
CA PRO A 98 0.76 -3.19 -3.02
C PRO A 98 -0.24 -2.12 -3.42
N ASN A 99 -1.11 -1.76 -2.49
CA ASN A 99 -2.12 -0.72 -2.69
C ASN A 99 -2.63 -0.22 -1.33
N GLY A 100 -3.55 0.72 -1.33
CA GLY A 100 -4.15 1.24 -0.12
C GLY A 100 -5.65 0.99 -0.03
N THR A 101 -6.26 1.40 1.07
CA THR A 101 -7.70 1.22 1.35
C THR A 101 -8.62 1.87 0.32
N TRP A 102 -8.13 2.85 -0.44
CA TRP A 102 -8.88 3.55 -1.51
C TRP A 102 -9.18 2.68 -2.73
N ILE A 103 -8.46 1.54 -2.93
CA ILE A 103 -8.60 0.68 -4.11
C ILE A 103 -10.04 0.19 -4.32
N VAL A 104 -10.77 -0.05 -3.24
CA VAL A 104 -12.16 -0.50 -3.29
C VAL A 104 -13.05 0.53 -3.99
N GLY A 105 -12.90 1.81 -3.64
CA GLY A 105 -13.61 2.92 -4.26
C GLY A 105 -13.11 3.23 -5.68
N GLU A 106 -11.80 3.22 -5.87
CA GLU A 106 -11.17 3.48 -7.18
C GLU A 106 -11.61 2.49 -8.25
N MET A 107 -11.73 1.21 -7.88
CA MET A 107 -12.12 0.13 -8.78
C MET A 107 -13.60 -0.29 -8.63
N ALA A 108 -14.47 0.53 -8.00
CA ALA A 108 -15.85 0.16 -7.71
C ALA A 108 -16.64 -0.26 -8.96
N GLU A 109 -16.49 0.49 -10.04
CA GLU A 109 -17.19 0.27 -11.31
C GLU A 109 -16.42 -0.67 -12.27
N ALA A 110 -15.23 -1.13 -11.91
CA ALA A 110 -14.45 -2.01 -12.77
C ALA A 110 -15.04 -3.42 -12.82
N PRO A 111 -15.05 -4.07 -13.99
CA PRO A 111 -15.49 -5.46 -14.10
C PRO A 111 -14.59 -6.36 -13.25
N ARG A 112 -15.15 -7.45 -12.72
CA ARG A 112 -14.43 -8.38 -11.86
C ARG A 112 -14.90 -9.80 -12.06
N ALA A 113 -14.04 -10.75 -11.73
CA ALA A 113 -14.37 -12.16 -11.78
C ALA A 113 -15.53 -12.51 -10.81
N ASP A 114 -16.31 -13.52 -11.17
CA ASP A 114 -17.40 -14.00 -10.33
C ASP A 114 -16.90 -14.42 -8.94
N GLY A 115 -17.55 -13.93 -7.90
CA GLY A 115 -17.21 -14.24 -6.52
C GLY A 115 -15.97 -13.51 -5.99
N PHE A 116 -15.39 -12.56 -6.75
CA PHE A 116 -14.27 -11.75 -6.30
C PHE A 116 -14.60 -11.00 -5.00
N LYS A 117 -13.68 -11.03 -4.07
CA LYS A 117 -13.74 -10.25 -2.81
C LYS A 117 -12.37 -9.65 -2.53
N TRP A 118 -12.38 -8.39 -2.10
CA TRP A 118 -11.17 -7.76 -1.59
C TRP A 118 -10.72 -8.40 -0.28
N GLY A 119 -9.42 -8.46 -0.09
CA GLY A 119 -8.77 -8.77 1.18
C GLY A 119 -7.54 -7.89 1.34
N MET A 120 -7.14 -7.65 2.57
CA MET A 120 -5.93 -6.89 2.89
C MET A 120 -5.08 -7.67 3.88
N THR A 121 -3.77 -7.63 3.70
CA THR A 121 -2.80 -8.23 4.60
C THR A 121 -1.57 -7.34 4.72
N ALA A 122 -0.90 -7.39 5.85
CA ALA A 122 0.43 -6.82 5.99
C ALA A 122 1.45 -7.63 5.18
N LEU A 123 2.60 -7.02 4.88
CA LEU A 123 3.74 -7.75 4.34
C LEU A 123 4.16 -8.85 5.33
N PRO A 124 4.30 -10.09 4.88
CA PRO A 124 4.80 -11.16 5.75
C PRO A 124 6.18 -10.83 6.33
N ALA A 125 6.44 -11.30 7.54
CA ALA A 125 7.75 -11.14 8.17
C ALA A 125 8.85 -11.81 7.33
N VAL A 126 10.00 -11.16 7.23
CA VAL A 126 11.19 -11.68 6.53
C VAL A 126 11.82 -12.86 7.26
N LYS A 127 11.63 -12.93 8.59
CA LYS A 127 12.17 -13.98 9.45
C LYS A 127 11.04 -14.72 10.15
N ASP A 128 11.21 -16.01 10.37
CA ASP A 128 10.27 -16.80 11.17
C ASP A 128 10.10 -16.20 12.58
N GLY A 129 8.85 -15.97 12.97
CA GLY A 129 8.51 -15.36 14.26
C GLY A 129 8.76 -13.85 14.32
N GLY A 130 9.11 -13.21 13.23
CA GLY A 130 9.22 -11.76 13.13
C GLY A 130 7.85 -11.07 12.96
N ASP A 131 7.86 -9.76 13.05
CA ASP A 131 6.65 -8.94 12.89
C ASP A 131 6.32 -8.70 11.41
N ALA A 132 5.04 -8.66 11.11
CA ALA A 132 4.51 -8.25 9.83
C ALA A 132 4.25 -6.74 9.83
N TYR A 133 4.61 -6.06 8.75
CA TYR A 133 4.52 -4.60 8.65
C TYR A 133 3.66 -4.17 7.47
N SER A 134 2.96 -3.05 7.65
CA SER A 134 2.29 -2.30 6.59
C SER A 134 2.88 -0.91 6.50
N TYR A 135 3.03 -0.40 5.28
CA TYR A 135 3.35 0.99 5.07
C TYR A 135 2.09 1.83 5.21
N THR A 136 2.19 2.96 5.90
CA THR A 136 1.06 3.88 6.06
C THR A 136 1.41 5.22 5.42
N TRP A 137 0.58 5.68 4.49
CA TRP A 137 0.65 7.01 3.92
C TRP A 137 -0.27 7.96 4.68
N PHE A 138 0.24 9.15 4.91
CA PHE A 138 -0.51 10.24 5.53
C PHE A 138 -0.64 11.39 4.54
N GLU A 139 -1.86 11.75 4.23
CA GLU A 139 -2.15 12.99 3.53
C GLU A 139 -1.99 14.16 4.51
N GLN A 140 -1.28 15.20 4.07
CA GLN A 140 -0.97 16.35 4.92
C GLN A 140 -1.64 17.61 4.36
N ALA A 141 -2.26 18.37 5.24
CA ALA A 141 -2.81 19.68 4.92
C ALA A 141 -1.89 20.79 5.45
N TRP A 142 -1.51 21.72 4.60
CA TRP A 142 -0.59 22.82 4.89
C TRP A 142 -1.29 24.16 4.74
N ILE A 143 -0.97 25.11 5.63
CA ILE A 143 -1.37 26.52 5.51
C ILE A 143 -0.12 27.32 5.17
N PRO A 144 0.04 27.82 3.95
CA PRO A 144 1.16 28.67 3.58
C PRO A 144 1.24 29.92 4.47
N SER A 145 2.43 30.37 4.79
CA SER A 145 2.64 31.59 5.60
C SER A 145 2.04 32.86 4.96
N GLY A 146 1.96 32.89 3.65
CA GLY A 146 1.35 33.99 2.87
C GLY A 146 -0.17 33.86 2.66
N ALA A 147 -0.86 32.87 3.26
CA ALA A 147 -2.30 32.74 3.11
C ALA A 147 -3.04 33.92 3.78
N GLU A 148 -3.97 34.54 3.06
CA GLU A 148 -4.72 35.70 3.55
C GLU A 148 -5.74 35.35 4.65
N HIS A 149 -6.26 34.10 4.63
CA HIS A 149 -7.33 33.65 5.55
C HIS A 149 -6.87 32.46 6.40
N GLN A 150 -5.74 32.62 7.11
CA GLN A 150 -5.13 31.52 7.88
C GLN A 150 -6.07 30.95 8.97
N ASP A 151 -6.85 31.78 9.65
CA ASP A 151 -7.76 31.32 10.70
C ASP A 151 -8.94 30.52 10.15
N ALA A 152 -9.47 30.90 9.00
CA ALA A 152 -10.47 30.09 8.29
C ALA A 152 -9.89 28.74 7.83
N ALA A 153 -8.65 28.74 7.33
CA ALA A 153 -7.95 27.50 6.93
C ALA A 153 -7.72 26.58 8.14
N LYS A 154 -7.30 27.11 9.29
CA LYS A 154 -7.16 26.33 10.54
C LYS A 154 -8.50 25.72 10.98
N LEU A 155 -9.59 26.52 10.91
CA LEU A 155 -10.92 26.04 11.25
C LEU A 155 -11.36 24.90 10.32
N PHE A 156 -11.10 25.02 9.01
CA PHE A 156 -11.39 23.98 8.05
C PHE A 156 -10.59 22.69 8.34
N ILE A 157 -9.27 22.79 8.57
CA ILE A 157 -8.44 21.63 8.94
C ILE A 157 -8.98 20.98 10.23
N SER A 158 -9.34 21.78 11.25
CA SER A 158 -9.92 21.26 12.48
C SER A 158 -11.25 20.53 12.22
N TYR A 159 -12.06 21.02 11.29
CA TYR A 159 -13.30 20.34 10.89
C TYR A 159 -13.06 18.96 10.27
N LEU A 160 -11.97 18.79 9.52
CA LEU A 160 -11.62 17.49 8.91
C LEU A 160 -11.41 16.36 9.94
N TYR A 161 -11.15 16.69 11.20
CA TYR A 161 -11.02 15.75 12.31
C TYR A 161 -12.30 15.59 13.15
N SER A 162 -13.40 16.23 12.75
CA SER A 162 -14.70 16.07 13.42
C SER A 162 -15.34 14.72 13.10
N ASP A 163 -16.19 14.23 14.01
CA ASP A 163 -16.96 12.99 13.79
C ASP A 163 -17.73 13.04 12.47
N LYS A 164 -18.29 14.21 12.13
CA LYS A 164 -19.04 14.39 10.88
C LYS A 164 -18.17 14.24 9.63
N ALA A 165 -16.97 14.81 9.64
CA ALA A 165 -16.03 14.65 8.53
C ALA A 165 -15.55 13.20 8.44
N CYS A 166 -15.23 12.56 9.56
CA CYS A 166 -14.84 11.15 9.61
C CYS A 166 -15.89 10.23 9.00
N GLU A 167 -17.18 10.45 9.29
CA GLU A 167 -18.30 9.71 8.68
C GLU A 167 -18.34 9.88 7.14
N ILE A 168 -18.08 11.10 6.65
CA ILE A 168 -18.08 11.39 5.22
C ILE A 168 -16.91 10.67 4.54
N PHE A 169 -15.71 10.74 5.11
CA PHE A 169 -14.53 10.07 4.58
C PHE A 169 -14.68 8.55 4.60
N ALA A 170 -15.23 7.98 5.67
CA ALA A 170 -15.46 6.54 5.75
C ALA A 170 -16.42 6.03 4.66
N LYS A 171 -17.49 6.79 4.36
CA LYS A 171 -18.39 6.47 3.23
C LYS A 171 -17.70 6.49 1.87
N ALA A 172 -16.63 7.24 1.74
CA ALA A 172 -15.79 7.30 0.55
C ALA A 172 -14.62 6.26 0.58
N GLY A 173 -14.58 5.38 1.59
CA GLY A 173 -13.53 4.36 1.74
C GLY A 173 -12.21 4.90 2.31
N ALA A 174 -12.21 6.09 2.92
CA ALA A 174 -11.04 6.68 3.53
C ALA A 174 -11.17 6.76 5.06
N ILE A 175 -10.06 6.62 5.77
CA ILE A 175 -10.03 6.67 7.24
C ILE A 175 -9.20 7.88 7.67
N GLN A 176 -9.78 8.73 8.52
CA GLN A 176 -9.07 9.84 9.15
C GLN A 176 -8.24 9.35 10.34
N PRO A 177 -7.04 9.94 10.59
CA PRO A 177 -6.16 9.54 11.69
C PRO A 177 -6.66 10.07 13.04
N VAL A 178 -7.87 9.71 13.42
CA VAL A 178 -8.52 10.09 14.69
C VAL A 178 -8.62 8.87 15.58
N LEU A 179 -8.11 8.97 16.81
CA LEU A 179 -8.12 7.86 17.76
C LEU A 179 -9.54 7.34 18.03
N GLY A 180 -9.73 6.03 17.94
CA GLY A 180 -11.00 5.36 18.17
C GLY A 180 -12.03 5.55 17.05
N ILE A 181 -11.65 6.16 15.91
CA ILE A 181 -12.60 6.36 14.81
C ILE A 181 -12.97 5.02 14.14
N ALA A 182 -12.04 4.09 14.05
CA ALA A 182 -12.30 2.78 13.47
C ALA A 182 -13.40 2.03 14.24
N ASP A 183 -13.41 2.13 15.58
CA ASP A 183 -14.45 1.51 16.41
C ASP A 183 -15.84 2.14 16.20
N LYS A 184 -15.87 3.43 15.89
CA LYS A 184 -17.13 4.18 15.62
C LYS A 184 -17.67 3.88 14.21
N LEU A 185 -16.79 3.55 13.29
CA LEU A 185 -17.12 3.32 11.88
C LEU A 185 -17.24 1.83 11.54
N SER A 186 -17.10 0.94 12.55
CA SER A 186 -17.27 -0.50 12.39
C SER A 186 -18.64 -0.82 11.83
N GLY A 187 -18.68 -1.24 10.59
CA GLY A 187 -19.85 -1.61 9.81
C GLY A 187 -19.38 -2.04 8.42
N ASP A 188 -20.27 -2.27 7.49
CA ASP A 188 -20.02 -2.85 6.16
C ASP A 188 -19.01 -2.09 5.26
N ASN A 189 -18.36 -1.04 5.75
CA ASN A 189 -17.44 -0.18 5.02
C ASN A 189 -15.96 -0.34 5.42
N VAL A 190 -15.63 -1.27 6.28
CA VAL A 190 -14.24 -1.58 6.63
C VAL A 190 -13.88 -2.93 5.99
N MET A 191 -12.79 -2.93 5.20
CA MET A 191 -12.22 -4.17 4.67
C MET A 191 -11.67 -5.04 5.79
#